data_b815b23d4717d8a62ce090847b530018
#
_entry.id   b815b23d4717d8a62ce090847b530018
#
_cell.length_a   1.000
_cell.length_b   1.000
_cell.length_c   1.000
_cell.angle_alpha   90.00
_cell.angle_beta   90.00
_cell.angle_gamma   90.00
#
_symmetry.space_group_name_H-M   'P 1'
#
loop_
_entity.id
_entity.type
_entity.pdbx_description
1 polymer ?
#
loop_
_entity_poly.entity_id
_entity_poly.type
_entity_poly.pdbx_seq_one_letter_code
_entity_poly.pdbx_strand_id
1 'polypeptide(L)'
;MKFNKKGSVLLVAGTLFLAACSSGGSSTPTTSAPEPGPTQATSEAPAPAPAEPIRVALLTPGTANDGSWGQAVTEGTRAAVDAIGGELTVSEDLNEAADYEQVGNAYGVEGYDLVINANASMMDVTNRLSAKYPDTKWGQIGLIEAPAENEQARLPVLWEGTFVAGYIAGKTTKSNVLGTIGGFDFPALTSEMEGFALGARYANPDVTVLRNYINTWTDASIAGAATEAMKAEGADIIFSATDQATQGIFAVMGETPENYVMAQYLDKSSQAPDVVLLSVLFGLGEICASFVEQAASGTWTADSKTLTFGDGLSLAINPQLESVMGADVLAEAAELEQKIADGTLKVPGLDVLGVPGSGDEVDPASLG
;
A
#
# COMPACT_ATOMS: atom_id res chain seq x y z
N MET A 1 -31.58 -34.20 -24.90
CA MET A 1 -32.50 -33.65 -25.92
C MET A 1 -31.62 -32.88 -26.93
N LYS A 2 -31.54 -33.39 -28.14
CA LYS A 2 -30.73 -32.83 -29.26
C LYS A 2 -31.49 -31.69 -29.91
N PHE A 3 -30.83 -30.59 -30.26
CA PHE A 3 -31.17 -29.83 -31.46
C PHE A 3 -29.95 -29.15 -32.06
N ASN A 4 -29.75 -29.47 -33.29
CA ASN A 4 -28.69 -29.08 -34.25
C ASN A 4 -29.34 -28.12 -35.29
N LYS A 5 -28.61 -27.09 -35.77
CA LYS A 5 -28.75 -26.45 -37.11
C LYS A 5 -27.74 -25.32 -37.22
N LYS A 6 -26.71 -25.37 -37.98
CA LYS A 6 -26.40 -25.32 -39.43
C LYS A 6 -26.88 -24.03 -40.13
N GLY A 7 -25.94 -23.41 -40.80
CA GLY A 7 -26.07 -22.55 -42.00
C GLY A 7 -25.64 -21.09 -41.74
N SER A 8 -24.94 -20.36 -42.60
CA SER A 8 -24.41 -20.60 -43.96
C SER A 8 -23.37 -19.50 -44.25
N VAL A 9 -22.41 -19.88 -45.03
CA VAL A 9 -21.39 -19.05 -45.72
C VAL A 9 -22.04 -18.13 -46.74
N LEU A 10 -21.56 -16.88 -46.85
CA LEU A 10 -21.74 -16.10 -48.09
C LEU A 10 -20.40 -15.46 -48.50
N LEU A 11 -19.86 -15.96 -49.58
CA LEU A 11 -18.75 -15.44 -50.35
C LEU A 11 -19.34 -14.45 -51.37
N VAL A 12 -18.74 -13.25 -51.53
CA VAL A 12 -18.93 -12.44 -52.75
C VAL A 12 -17.56 -11.98 -53.24
N ALA A 13 -17.26 -12.48 -54.44
CA ALA A 13 -16.10 -12.12 -55.26
C ALA A 13 -16.50 -11.16 -56.37
N GLY A 14 -15.54 -10.44 -56.89
CA GLY A 14 -15.60 -9.76 -58.19
C GLY A 14 -15.46 -8.24 -58.07
N THR A 15 -14.70 -7.48 -58.80
CA THR A 15 -14.25 -7.68 -60.18
C THR A 15 -13.11 -6.72 -60.51
N LEU A 16 -12.17 -7.17 -61.29
CA LEU A 16 -11.16 -6.37 -62.00
C LEU A 16 -11.80 -5.49 -63.07
N PHE A 17 -11.23 -4.29 -63.30
CA PHE A 17 -11.29 -3.64 -64.60
C PHE A 17 -9.90 -3.17 -65.02
N LEU A 18 -9.40 -3.78 -66.09
CA LEU A 18 -8.35 -3.29 -66.99
C LEU A 18 -9.01 -2.49 -68.12
N ALA A 19 -8.40 -1.39 -68.51
CA ALA A 19 -8.54 -0.88 -69.86
C ALA A 19 -7.26 -0.12 -70.25
N ALA A 20 -6.73 -0.56 -71.37
CA ALA A 20 -5.50 -0.12 -72.02
C ALA A 20 -5.79 0.74 -73.24
N CYS A 21 -4.70 1.28 -73.81
CA CYS A 21 -4.46 1.71 -75.22
C CYS A 21 -4.95 3.15 -75.54
N SER A 22 -4.29 3.92 -76.39
CA SER A 22 -3.05 3.83 -77.20
C SER A 22 -2.91 5.11 -78.04
N SER A 23 -1.68 5.32 -78.59
CA SER A 23 -1.30 6.06 -79.78
C SER A 23 -1.29 7.58 -79.71
N GLY A 24 -0.24 8.32 -79.95
CA GLY A 24 0.72 8.24 -81.07
C GLY A 24 0.78 9.62 -81.68
N GLY A 25 1.97 10.26 -81.81
CA GLY A 25 2.13 11.54 -82.52
C GLY A 25 3.50 12.19 -82.29
N SER A 26 4.32 12.05 -83.30
CA SER A 26 5.68 12.57 -83.50
C SER A 26 5.69 14.11 -83.71
N SER A 27 6.68 14.81 -83.26
CA SER A 27 7.52 15.74 -84.04
C SER A 27 8.34 16.71 -83.15
N THR A 28 9.66 16.57 -83.17
CA THR A 28 10.83 17.45 -83.28
C THR A 28 10.95 18.79 -82.40
N PRO A 29 12.19 19.20 -82.20
CA PRO A 29 12.65 19.68 -80.88
C PRO A 29 12.75 21.22 -80.80
N THR A 30 12.55 21.74 -79.58
CA THR A 30 12.96 23.11 -79.27
C THR A 30 13.70 23.10 -77.93
N THR A 31 14.89 23.66 -77.98
CA THR A 31 15.82 23.87 -76.89
C THR A 31 15.24 24.82 -75.86
N SER A 32 15.13 24.44 -74.65
CA SER A 32 14.96 25.38 -73.52
C SER A 32 15.53 24.80 -72.23
N ALA A 33 15.96 25.71 -71.36
CA ALA A 33 16.82 25.58 -70.22
C ALA A 33 16.42 24.53 -69.15
N PRO A 34 17.34 24.13 -68.27
CA PRO A 34 17.09 23.06 -67.32
C PRO A 34 16.08 23.47 -66.24
N GLU A 35 15.01 22.75 -66.17
CA GLU A 35 14.04 22.77 -65.08
C GLU A 35 14.65 22.16 -63.79
N PRO A 36 14.35 22.69 -62.60
CA PRO A 36 14.77 22.07 -61.36
C PRO A 36 14.09 20.70 -61.20
N GLY A 37 14.88 19.68 -60.88
CA GLY A 37 14.45 18.31 -60.70
C GLY A 37 13.36 18.17 -59.63
N PRO A 38 12.55 17.10 -59.69
CA PRO A 38 11.47 16.86 -58.74
C PRO A 38 12.06 16.70 -57.34
N THR A 39 11.63 17.54 -56.42
CA THR A 39 11.83 17.41 -54.98
C THR A 39 11.26 16.02 -54.59
N GLN A 40 12.12 15.08 -54.21
CA GLN A 40 11.70 13.85 -53.57
C GLN A 40 10.91 14.24 -52.34
N ALA A 41 9.62 13.97 -52.33
CA ALA A 41 8.83 13.97 -51.11
C ALA A 41 9.46 12.93 -50.17
N THR A 42 10.13 13.43 -49.13
CA THR A 42 10.51 12.61 -47.99
C THR A 42 9.22 12.02 -47.41
N SER A 43 9.05 10.72 -47.60
CA SER A 43 8.01 9.95 -46.91
C SER A 43 8.32 10.07 -45.43
N GLU A 44 7.57 10.93 -44.73
CA GLU A 44 7.58 11.02 -43.27
C GLU A 44 7.13 9.63 -42.77
N ALA A 45 8.00 8.98 -42.01
CA ALA A 45 7.63 7.71 -41.36
C ALA A 45 6.38 7.94 -40.52
N PRO A 46 5.41 7.04 -40.50
CA PRO A 46 4.24 7.17 -39.63
C PRO A 46 4.70 7.42 -38.20
N ALA A 47 4.10 8.41 -37.55
CA ALA A 47 4.32 8.63 -36.12
C ALA A 47 4.09 7.31 -35.38
N PRO A 48 4.94 6.93 -34.42
CA PRO A 48 4.70 5.73 -33.64
C PRO A 48 3.29 5.78 -33.04
N ALA A 49 2.57 4.67 -33.11
CA ALA A 49 1.26 4.56 -32.47
C ALA A 49 1.41 4.94 -30.99
N PRO A 50 0.41 5.61 -30.39
CA PRO A 50 0.42 5.86 -28.96
C PRO A 50 0.71 4.54 -28.22
N ALA A 51 1.64 4.56 -27.28
CA ALA A 51 1.87 3.41 -26.43
C ALA A 51 0.54 3.06 -25.71
N GLU A 52 0.21 1.77 -25.66
CA GLU A 52 -0.97 1.33 -24.90
C GLU A 52 -0.80 1.74 -23.42
N PRO A 53 -1.89 2.15 -22.74
CA PRO A 53 -1.81 2.52 -21.34
C PRO A 53 -1.35 1.32 -20.50
N ILE A 54 -0.48 1.58 -19.52
CA ILE A 54 -0.04 0.54 -18.58
C ILE A 54 -1.25 -0.02 -17.81
N ARG A 55 -1.35 -1.34 -17.72
CA ARG A 55 -2.41 -2.03 -16.97
C ARG A 55 -1.88 -2.51 -15.63
N VAL A 56 -2.44 -1.95 -14.56
CA VAL A 56 -2.05 -2.22 -13.17
C VAL A 56 -3.18 -2.94 -12.44
N ALA A 57 -2.86 -4.00 -11.71
CA ALA A 57 -3.76 -4.66 -10.80
C ALA A 57 -3.28 -4.49 -9.36
N LEU A 58 -4.21 -4.21 -8.43
CA LEU A 58 -3.97 -4.16 -7.00
C LEU A 58 -4.79 -5.25 -6.31
N LEU A 59 -4.11 -6.06 -5.49
CA LEU A 59 -4.72 -7.09 -4.64
C LEU A 59 -4.60 -6.64 -3.19
N THR A 60 -5.74 -6.54 -2.49
CA THR A 60 -5.79 -6.05 -1.10
C THR A 60 -6.71 -6.89 -0.22
N PRO A 61 -6.35 -7.09 1.08
CA PRO A 61 -7.20 -7.81 2.03
C PRO A 61 -8.43 -7.01 2.48
N GLY A 62 -8.36 -5.68 2.42
CA GLY A 62 -9.46 -4.79 2.78
C GLY A 62 -10.21 -4.24 1.57
N THR A 63 -11.23 -3.45 1.83
CA THR A 63 -11.95 -2.69 0.79
C THR A 63 -11.25 -1.38 0.47
N ALA A 64 -11.43 -0.86 -0.75
CA ALA A 64 -10.81 0.39 -1.20
C ALA A 64 -11.25 1.64 -0.42
N ASN A 65 -12.24 1.52 0.45
CA ASN A 65 -12.82 2.61 1.24
C ASN A 65 -12.99 2.25 2.72
N ASP A 66 -12.15 1.36 3.25
CA ASP A 66 -12.20 0.91 4.65
C ASP A 66 -11.75 1.97 5.68
N GLY A 67 -11.27 3.12 5.21
CA GLY A 67 -10.70 4.16 6.07
C GLY A 67 -9.35 3.76 6.69
N SER A 68 -8.67 2.76 6.12
CA SER A 68 -7.49 2.14 6.71
C SER A 68 -6.52 1.61 5.64
N TRP A 69 -6.03 0.38 5.78
CA TRP A 69 -5.05 -0.25 4.90
C TRP A 69 -5.50 -0.31 3.43
N GLY A 70 -6.68 -0.87 3.15
CA GLY A 70 -7.20 -1.03 1.79
C GLY A 70 -7.37 0.31 1.08
N GLN A 71 -7.87 1.33 1.79
CA GLN A 71 -7.99 2.68 1.25
C GLN A 71 -6.62 3.31 0.98
N ALA A 72 -5.67 3.20 1.91
CA ALA A 72 -4.33 3.78 1.76
C ALA A 72 -3.61 3.25 0.51
N VAL A 73 -3.58 1.92 0.31
CA VAL A 73 -2.94 1.31 -0.87
C VAL A 73 -3.70 1.63 -2.16
N THR A 74 -5.03 1.68 -2.10
CA THR A 74 -5.86 1.94 -3.29
C THR A 74 -5.74 3.38 -3.75
N GLU A 75 -5.81 4.36 -2.85
CA GLU A 75 -5.70 5.78 -3.18
C GLU A 75 -4.32 6.11 -3.78
N GLY A 76 -3.23 5.61 -3.17
CA GLY A 76 -1.88 5.83 -3.69
C GLY A 76 -1.66 5.18 -5.04
N THR A 77 -2.11 3.93 -5.23
CA THR A 77 -2.03 3.26 -6.54
C THR A 77 -2.83 4.01 -7.60
N ARG A 78 -4.07 4.39 -7.28
CA ARG A 78 -4.95 5.13 -8.19
C ARG A 78 -4.36 6.47 -8.62
N ALA A 79 -3.88 7.25 -7.66
CA ALA A 79 -3.27 8.54 -7.94
C ALA A 79 -2.06 8.41 -8.90
N ALA A 80 -1.22 7.40 -8.69
CA ALA A 80 -0.06 7.15 -9.56
C ALA A 80 -0.48 6.68 -10.96
N VAL A 81 -1.45 5.77 -11.06
CA VAL A 81 -1.96 5.26 -12.35
C VAL A 81 -2.65 6.36 -13.15
N ASP A 82 -3.49 7.18 -12.49
CA ASP A 82 -4.18 8.31 -13.14
C ASP A 82 -3.19 9.35 -13.66
N ALA A 83 -2.11 9.64 -12.90
CA ALA A 83 -1.08 10.61 -13.29
C ALA A 83 -0.36 10.25 -14.60
N ILE A 84 -0.28 8.96 -14.93
CA ILE A 84 0.39 8.46 -16.15
C ILE A 84 -0.60 8.02 -17.23
N GLY A 85 -1.92 8.16 -17.00
CA GLY A 85 -2.96 7.76 -17.93
C GLY A 85 -3.07 6.24 -18.12
N GLY A 86 -2.75 5.48 -17.07
CA GLY A 86 -2.86 4.01 -17.03
C GLY A 86 -4.27 3.51 -16.68
N GLU A 87 -4.41 2.20 -16.58
CA GLU A 87 -5.64 1.51 -16.18
C GLU A 87 -5.42 0.75 -14.87
N LEU A 88 -6.28 0.97 -13.86
CA LEU A 88 -6.22 0.29 -12.56
C LEU A 88 -7.42 -0.64 -12.37
N THR A 89 -7.13 -1.91 -12.05
CA THR A 89 -8.11 -2.87 -11.53
C THR A 89 -7.79 -3.19 -10.08
N VAL A 90 -8.78 -3.11 -9.19
CA VAL A 90 -8.62 -3.43 -7.76
C VAL A 90 -9.42 -4.69 -7.44
N SER A 91 -8.76 -5.67 -6.82
CA SER A 91 -9.39 -6.85 -6.22
C SER A 91 -9.35 -6.75 -4.71
N GLU A 92 -10.52 -6.64 -4.13
CA GLU A 92 -10.77 -6.35 -2.71
C GLU A 92 -11.14 -7.62 -1.94
N ASP A 93 -11.12 -7.55 -0.60
CA ASP A 93 -11.56 -8.60 0.31
C ASP A 93 -10.87 -9.96 0.11
N LEU A 94 -9.61 -9.94 -0.33
CA LEU A 94 -8.82 -11.15 -0.50
C LEU A 94 -8.21 -11.56 0.85
N ASN A 95 -8.77 -12.59 1.47
CA ASN A 95 -8.37 -12.97 2.83
C ASN A 95 -7.54 -14.26 2.89
N GLU A 96 -7.67 -15.12 1.87
CA GLU A 96 -6.99 -16.41 1.83
C GLU A 96 -5.95 -16.48 0.72
N ALA A 97 -4.88 -17.23 0.92
CA ALA A 97 -3.83 -17.41 -0.09
C ALA A 97 -4.37 -17.95 -1.44
N ALA A 98 -5.43 -18.76 -1.39
CA ALA A 98 -6.09 -19.28 -2.60
C ALA A 98 -6.77 -18.18 -3.42
N ASP A 99 -7.32 -17.16 -2.77
CA ASP A 99 -7.97 -16.03 -3.45
C ASP A 99 -6.91 -15.17 -4.18
N TYR A 100 -5.80 -14.84 -3.48
CA TYR A 100 -4.66 -14.15 -4.07
C TYR A 100 -4.07 -14.92 -5.25
N GLU A 101 -3.91 -16.23 -5.12
CA GLU A 101 -3.38 -17.08 -6.19
C GLU A 101 -4.32 -17.13 -7.40
N GLN A 102 -5.63 -17.29 -7.17
CA GLN A 102 -6.62 -17.32 -8.24
C GLN A 102 -6.66 -16.01 -9.00
N VAL A 103 -6.77 -14.89 -8.29
CA VAL A 103 -6.90 -13.55 -8.88
C VAL A 103 -5.59 -13.11 -9.55
N GLY A 104 -4.45 -13.28 -8.87
CA GLY A 104 -3.15 -12.95 -9.44
C GLY A 104 -2.80 -13.80 -10.65
N ASN A 105 -3.21 -15.09 -10.67
CA ASN A 105 -3.05 -15.94 -11.85
C ASN A 105 -3.89 -15.43 -13.04
N ALA A 106 -5.10 -14.92 -12.80
CA ALA A 106 -5.91 -14.34 -13.87
C ALA A 106 -5.21 -13.13 -14.51
N TYR A 107 -4.68 -12.22 -13.70
CA TYR A 107 -3.96 -11.03 -14.17
C TYR A 107 -2.66 -11.40 -14.93
N GLY A 108 -1.93 -12.40 -14.45
CA GLY A 108 -0.76 -12.91 -15.17
C GLY A 108 -1.13 -13.51 -16.54
N VAL A 109 -2.24 -14.27 -16.64
CA VAL A 109 -2.76 -14.81 -17.92
C VAL A 109 -3.21 -13.70 -18.87
N GLU A 110 -3.85 -12.66 -18.34
CA GLU A 110 -4.34 -11.52 -19.11
C GLU A 110 -3.21 -10.55 -19.52
N GLY A 111 -1.98 -10.76 -19.04
CA GLY A 111 -0.81 -9.96 -19.38
C GLY A 111 -0.87 -8.54 -18.81
N TYR A 112 -1.21 -8.40 -17.55
CA TYR A 112 -1.05 -7.12 -16.85
C TYR A 112 0.44 -6.75 -16.76
N ASP A 113 0.74 -5.46 -16.89
CA ASP A 113 2.12 -4.96 -16.83
C ASP A 113 2.66 -5.00 -15.38
N LEU A 114 1.80 -4.69 -14.42
CA LEU A 114 2.12 -4.69 -13.00
C LEU A 114 0.97 -5.29 -12.17
N VAL A 115 1.31 -6.19 -11.25
CA VAL A 115 0.40 -6.67 -10.20
C VAL A 115 1.02 -6.31 -8.85
N ILE A 116 0.28 -5.59 -8.02
CA ILE A 116 0.69 -5.21 -6.67
C ILE A 116 -0.05 -6.10 -5.67
N ASN A 117 0.68 -6.86 -4.86
CA ASN A 117 0.14 -7.61 -3.75
C ASN A 117 0.34 -6.82 -2.45
N ALA A 118 -0.74 -6.21 -1.96
CA ALA A 118 -0.73 -5.38 -0.77
C ALA A 118 -1.06 -6.18 0.52
N ASN A 119 -0.53 -7.39 0.65
CA ASN A 119 -0.69 -8.23 1.84
C ASN A 119 0.63 -8.87 2.24
N ALA A 120 1.19 -8.42 3.38
CA ALA A 120 2.48 -8.88 3.88
C ALA A 120 2.53 -10.38 4.22
N SER A 121 1.39 -11.05 4.38
CA SER A 121 1.31 -12.48 4.66
C SER A 121 1.32 -13.34 3.39
N MET A 122 1.24 -12.75 2.19
CA MET A 122 1.05 -13.45 0.92
C MET A 122 2.29 -13.42 -0.01
N MET A 123 3.48 -13.23 0.56
CA MET A 123 4.75 -13.20 -0.18
C MET A 123 5.00 -14.46 -1.01
N ASP A 124 4.69 -15.63 -0.46
CA ASP A 124 4.84 -16.92 -1.17
C ASP A 124 3.97 -17.02 -2.44
N VAL A 125 2.80 -16.36 -2.43
CA VAL A 125 1.93 -16.30 -3.61
C VAL A 125 2.60 -15.45 -4.68
N THR A 126 3.15 -14.30 -4.32
CA THR A 126 3.88 -13.42 -5.24
C THR A 126 5.05 -14.16 -5.87
N ASN A 127 5.89 -14.84 -5.08
CA ASN A 127 7.03 -15.63 -5.57
C ASN A 127 6.62 -16.72 -6.59
N ARG A 128 5.49 -17.41 -6.34
CA ARG A 128 5.00 -18.42 -7.29
C ARG A 128 4.47 -17.82 -8.58
N LEU A 129 3.76 -16.70 -8.49
CA LEU A 129 3.14 -16.05 -9.64
C LEU A 129 4.18 -15.32 -10.49
N SER A 130 5.16 -14.67 -9.90
CA SER A 130 6.25 -14.02 -10.64
C SER A 130 7.09 -15.00 -11.45
N ALA A 131 7.41 -16.16 -10.87
CA ALA A 131 8.09 -17.24 -11.57
C ALA A 131 7.28 -17.80 -12.74
N LYS A 132 5.94 -17.78 -12.62
CA LYS A 132 5.03 -18.29 -13.67
C LYS A 132 4.79 -17.28 -14.79
N TYR A 133 4.82 -15.97 -14.46
CA TYR A 133 4.52 -14.87 -15.38
C TYR A 133 5.69 -13.87 -15.41
N PRO A 134 6.81 -14.21 -16.06
CA PRO A 134 8.04 -13.41 -16.01
C PRO A 134 7.91 -12.05 -16.73
N ASP A 135 6.95 -11.89 -17.63
CA ASP A 135 6.72 -10.64 -18.36
C ASP A 135 5.91 -9.61 -17.52
N THR A 136 5.18 -10.06 -16.49
CA THR A 136 4.47 -9.21 -15.54
C THR A 136 5.40 -8.79 -14.41
N LYS A 137 5.37 -7.50 -14.01
CA LYS A 137 6.04 -7.00 -12.80
C LYS A 137 5.19 -7.29 -11.56
N TRP A 138 5.83 -7.65 -10.47
CA TRP A 138 5.16 -8.01 -9.21
C TRP A 138 5.69 -7.16 -8.08
N GLY A 139 4.86 -6.22 -7.61
CA GLY A 139 5.12 -5.42 -6.40
C GLY A 139 4.55 -6.12 -5.17
N GLN A 140 5.33 -6.22 -4.10
CA GLN A 140 4.93 -6.84 -2.84
C GLN A 140 5.07 -5.86 -1.69
N ILE A 141 4.02 -5.63 -0.91
CA ILE A 141 4.16 -5.05 0.43
C ILE A 141 4.55 -6.18 1.37
N GLY A 142 5.79 -6.17 1.83
CA GLY A 142 6.41 -7.25 2.59
C GLY A 142 7.89 -7.35 2.25
N LEU A 143 8.54 -8.46 2.64
CA LEU A 143 9.95 -8.72 2.40
C LEU A 143 10.11 -10.01 1.59
N ILE A 144 10.87 -9.96 0.50
CA ILE A 144 11.27 -11.14 -0.28
C ILE A 144 12.78 -11.27 -0.16
N GLU A 145 13.31 -12.40 0.31
CA GLU A 145 14.75 -12.59 0.55
C GLU A 145 15.59 -12.52 -0.74
N ALA A 146 15.07 -13.11 -1.82
CA ALA A 146 15.76 -13.16 -3.11
C ALA A 146 14.77 -12.89 -4.24
N PRO A 147 14.42 -11.60 -4.48
CA PRO A 147 13.42 -11.26 -5.49
C PRO A 147 13.88 -11.65 -6.90
N ALA A 148 12.98 -12.23 -7.68
CA ALA A 148 13.20 -12.49 -9.10
C ALA A 148 13.33 -11.18 -9.89
N GLU A 149 13.82 -11.22 -11.13
CA GLU A 149 14.05 -10.00 -11.95
C GLU A 149 12.79 -9.13 -12.14
N ASN A 150 11.61 -9.74 -12.05
CA ASN A 150 10.31 -9.08 -12.16
C ASN A 150 9.63 -8.83 -10.82
N GLU A 151 10.31 -9.04 -9.68
CA GLU A 151 9.79 -8.80 -8.34
C GLU A 151 10.43 -7.58 -7.68
N GLN A 152 9.64 -6.88 -6.89
CA GLN A 152 10.08 -5.82 -5.99
C GLN A 152 9.29 -5.88 -4.70
N ALA A 153 9.97 -5.77 -3.55
CA ALA A 153 9.31 -5.82 -2.25
C ALA A 153 9.67 -4.61 -1.38
N ARG A 154 8.68 -4.14 -0.63
CA ARG A 154 8.82 -3.04 0.33
C ARG A 154 8.13 -3.42 1.64
N LEU A 155 8.90 -3.49 2.71
CA LEU A 155 8.40 -3.72 4.05
C LEU A 155 8.46 -2.41 4.83
N PRO A 156 7.34 -1.72 5.08
CA PRO A 156 7.34 -0.65 6.08
C PRO A 156 7.60 -1.25 7.45
N VAL A 157 8.50 -0.64 8.22
CA VAL A 157 8.89 -1.12 9.56
C VAL A 157 7.85 -0.65 10.56
N LEU A 158 6.71 -1.37 10.61
CA LEU A 158 5.50 -0.99 11.31
C LEU A 158 5.74 -0.74 12.81
N TRP A 159 6.54 -1.60 13.45
CA TRP A 159 6.88 -1.54 14.88
C TRP A 159 7.72 -0.33 15.26
N GLU A 160 8.49 0.28 14.36
CA GLU A 160 9.23 1.52 14.66
C GLU A 160 8.29 2.71 14.82
N GLY A 161 7.31 2.85 13.92
CA GLY A 161 6.31 3.91 14.01
C GLY A 161 5.46 3.81 15.26
N THR A 162 5.02 2.58 15.57
CA THR A 162 4.22 2.35 16.78
C THR A 162 5.04 2.45 18.06
N PHE A 163 6.34 2.17 18.04
CA PHE A 163 7.25 2.44 19.15
C PHE A 163 7.26 3.94 19.52
N VAL A 164 7.39 4.82 18.52
CA VAL A 164 7.36 6.27 18.79
C VAL A 164 5.98 6.72 19.27
N ALA A 165 4.89 6.18 18.69
CA ALA A 165 3.54 6.42 19.20
C ALA A 165 3.37 5.95 20.66
N GLY A 166 3.89 4.76 20.98
CA GLY A 166 3.93 4.24 22.35
C GLY A 166 4.72 5.13 23.31
N TYR A 167 5.88 5.64 22.87
CA TYR A 167 6.64 6.62 23.64
C TYR A 167 5.80 7.85 24.02
N ILE A 168 5.11 8.43 23.04
CA ILE A 168 4.22 9.56 23.27
C ILE A 168 3.09 9.16 24.24
N ALA A 169 2.48 7.99 24.07
CA ALA A 169 1.44 7.49 24.97
C ALA A 169 1.94 7.32 26.41
N GLY A 170 3.12 6.73 26.61
CA GLY A 170 3.74 6.53 27.92
C GLY A 170 4.04 7.84 28.67
N LYS A 171 4.36 8.92 27.93
CA LYS A 171 4.55 10.28 28.47
C LYS A 171 3.22 11.00 28.73
N THR A 172 2.17 10.66 27.98
CA THR A 172 0.88 11.39 27.99
C THR A 172 -0.13 10.79 28.96
N THR A 173 -0.10 9.47 29.18
CA THR A 173 -1.04 8.76 30.05
C THR A 173 -1.08 9.36 31.46
N LYS A 174 -2.27 9.39 32.05
CA LYS A 174 -2.50 9.82 33.45
C LYS A 174 -2.74 8.63 34.36
N SER A 175 -3.26 7.53 33.81
CA SER A 175 -3.58 6.33 34.57
C SER A 175 -2.41 5.36 34.70
N ASN A 176 -1.38 5.47 33.85
CA ASN A 176 -0.35 4.47 33.59
C ASN A 176 -0.90 3.12 33.06
N VAL A 177 -2.13 3.12 32.52
CA VAL A 177 -2.73 1.96 31.88
C VAL A 177 -3.07 2.33 30.44
N LEU A 178 -2.48 1.59 29.51
CA LEU A 178 -2.68 1.74 28.08
C LEU A 178 -3.33 0.48 27.53
N GLY A 179 -3.91 0.58 26.33
CA GLY A 179 -4.45 -0.57 25.63
C GLY A 179 -3.95 -0.67 24.19
N THR A 180 -3.86 -1.89 23.68
CA THR A 180 -3.70 -2.17 22.25
C THR A 180 -4.78 -3.12 21.80
N ILE A 181 -5.50 -2.79 20.71
CA ILE A 181 -6.54 -3.64 20.14
C ILE A 181 -6.15 -3.95 18.69
N GLY A 182 -5.95 -5.23 18.38
CA GLY A 182 -5.62 -5.73 17.05
C GLY A 182 -6.77 -6.50 16.42
N GLY A 183 -6.85 -6.52 15.10
CA GLY A 183 -7.86 -7.29 14.37
C GLY A 183 -7.67 -8.79 14.53
N PHE A 184 -6.48 -9.28 14.25
CA PHE A 184 -6.12 -10.70 14.32
C PHE A 184 -4.71 -10.89 14.86
N ASP A 185 -4.45 -12.07 15.45
CA ASP A 185 -3.13 -12.44 15.94
C ASP A 185 -2.29 -13.04 14.80
N PHE A 186 -1.38 -12.23 14.23
CA PHE A 186 -0.32 -12.67 13.33
C PHE A 186 0.92 -11.78 13.46
N PRO A 187 2.11 -12.27 13.16
CA PRO A 187 3.36 -11.62 13.55
C PRO A 187 3.48 -10.15 13.13
N ALA A 188 3.05 -9.76 11.93
CA ALA A 188 3.17 -8.36 11.48
C ALA A 188 2.32 -7.43 12.33
N LEU A 189 1.03 -7.75 12.57
CA LEU A 189 0.15 -6.95 13.41
C LEU A 189 0.58 -6.97 14.88
N THR A 190 0.98 -8.16 15.37
CA THR A 190 1.50 -8.29 16.73
C THR A 190 2.70 -7.39 16.96
N SER A 191 3.62 -7.27 15.98
CA SER A 191 4.78 -6.39 16.10
C SER A 191 4.41 -4.91 16.22
N GLU A 192 3.31 -4.47 15.64
CA GLU A 192 2.80 -3.11 15.81
C GLU A 192 2.35 -2.86 17.26
N MET A 193 1.59 -3.80 17.82
CA MET A 193 1.10 -3.72 19.20
C MET A 193 2.23 -3.82 20.21
N GLU A 194 3.20 -4.69 19.97
CA GLU A 194 4.36 -4.88 20.86
C GLU A 194 5.39 -3.75 20.72
N GLY A 195 5.55 -3.18 19.52
CA GLY A 195 6.32 -1.95 19.32
C GLY A 195 5.76 -0.79 20.13
N PHE A 196 4.43 -0.62 20.10
CA PHE A 196 3.76 0.38 20.96
C PHE A 196 4.00 0.12 22.45
N ALA A 197 3.84 -1.13 22.91
CA ALA A 197 4.06 -1.48 24.31
C ALA A 197 5.51 -1.22 24.75
N LEU A 198 6.49 -1.58 23.92
CA LEU A 198 7.90 -1.32 24.17
C LEU A 198 8.22 0.17 24.24
N GLY A 199 7.68 0.96 23.30
CA GLY A 199 7.85 2.42 23.30
C GLY A 199 7.24 3.09 24.52
N ALA A 200 6.07 2.64 24.95
CA ALA A 200 5.42 3.12 26.17
C ALA A 200 6.28 2.87 27.42
N ARG A 201 6.84 1.66 27.55
CA ARG A 201 7.74 1.30 28.65
C ARG A 201 9.09 2.00 28.58
N TYR A 202 9.59 2.28 27.37
CA TYR A 202 10.80 3.09 27.17
C TYR A 202 10.61 4.51 27.73
N ALA A 203 9.42 5.08 27.55
CA ALA A 203 9.06 6.40 28.07
C ALA A 203 8.74 6.39 29.58
N ASN A 204 8.05 5.34 30.04
CA ASN A 204 7.52 5.23 31.40
C ASN A 204 7.53 3.74 31.84
N PRO A 205 8.51 3.34 32.67
CA PRO A 205 8.62 1.93 33.11
C PRO A 205 7.43 1.43 33.96
N ASP A 206 6.60 2.34 34.49
CA ASP A 206 5.48 1.99 35.37
C ASP A 206 4.17 1.73 34.59
N VAL A 207 4.17 1.85 33.25
CA VAL A 207 2.96 1.59 32.46
C VAL A 207 2.62 0.10 32.39
N THR A 208 1.32 -0.17 32.40
CA THR A 208 0.76 -1.46 32.02
C THR A 208 0.11 -1.33 30.65
N VAL A 209 0.38 -2.24 29.72
CA VAL A 209 -0.24 -2.27 28.40
C VAL A 209 -1.14 -3.50 28.27
N LEU A 210 -2.45 -3.27 28.18
CA LEU A 210 -3.45 -4.31 27.94
C LEU A 210 -3.49 -4.66 26.45
N ARG A 211 -3.76 -5.92 26.12
CA ARG A 211 -3.77 -6.42 24.73
C ARG A 211 -5.03 -7.21 24.44
N ASN A 212 -5.62 -7.01 23.26
CA ASN A 212 -6.76 -7.80 22.80
C ASN A 212 -6.75 -7.95 21.28
N TYR A 213 -7.03 -9.16 20.79
CA TYR A 213 -7.31 -9.46 19.39
C TYR A 213 -8.79 -9.78 19.23
N ILE A 214 -9.49 -8.96 18.43
CA ILE A 214 -10.95 -9.00 18.33
C ILE A 214 -11.47 -9.95 17.24
N ASN A 215 -10.60 -10.56 16.45
CA ASN A 215 -10.90 -11.50 15.36
C ASN A 215 -11.85 -10.93 14.29
N THR A 216 -11.75 -9.64 14.03
CA THR A 216 -12.48 -8.95 12.97
C THR A 216 -11.76 -7.66 12.57
N TRP A 217 -11.90 -7.24 11.30
CA TRP A 217 -11.46 -5.93 10.82
C TRP A 217 -12.57 -4.90 10.78
N THR A 218 -13.83 -5.34 10.83
CA THR A 218 -14.97 -4.49 10.46
C THR A 218 -16.04 -4.32 11.55
N ASP A 219 -16.09 -5.20 12.56
CA ASP A 219 -17.14 -5.14 13.58
C ASP A 219 -16.82 -4.14 14.69
N ALA A 220 -17.36 -2.93 14.54
CA ALA A 220 -17.23 -1.86 15.52
C ALA A 220 -17.81 -2.21 16.90
N SER A 221 -18.83 -3.10 16.98
CA SER A 221 -19.44 -3.47 18.26
C SER A 221 -18.49 -4.33 19.09
N ILE A 222 -17.76 -5.26 18.45
CA ILE A 222 -16.77 -6.10 19.13
C ILE A 222 -15.59 -5.24 19.60
N ALA A 223 -15.12 -4.32 18.74
CA ALA A 223 -14.06 -3.37 19.11
C ALA A 223 -14.48 -2.46 20.28
N GLY A 224 -15.72 -1.96 20.27
CA GLY A 224 -16.27 -1.17 21.35
C GLY A 224 -16.33 -1.96 22.67
N ALA A 225 -16.79 -3.21 22.66
CA ALA A 225 -16.83 -4.06 23.84
C ALA A 225 -15.43 -4.35 24.43
N ALA A 226 -14.43 -4.58 23.56
CA ALA A 226 -13.03 -4.72 23.97
C ALA A 226 -12.50 -3.43 24.63
N THR A 227 -12.86 -2.28 24.05
CA THR A 227 -12.51 -0.96 24.57
C THR A 227 -13.11 -0.71 25.96
N GLU A 228 -14.39 -1.02 26.16
CA GLU A 228 -15.05 -0.90 27.46
C GLU A 228 -14.36 -1.76 28.53
N ALA A 229 -13.96 -2.98 28.19
CA ALA A 229 -13.22 -3.84 29.11
C ALA A 229 -11.88 -3.21 29.52
N MET A 230 -11.11 -2.67 28.57
CA MET A 230 -9.85 -1.98 28.87
C MET A 230 -10.04 -0.69 29.68
N LYS A 231 -11.07 0.11 29.39
CA LYS A 231 -11.46 1.28 30.20
C LYS A 231 -11.78 0.89 31.64
N ALA A 232 -12.49 -0.21 31.84
CA ALA A 232 -12.82 -0.71 33.17
C ALA A 232 -11.55 -1.10 33.98
N GLU A 233 -10.47 -1.49 33.29
CA GLU A 233 -9.15 -1.73 33.88
C GLU A 233 -8.31 -0.46 34.02
N GLY A 234 -8.81 0.68 33.56
CA GLY A 234 -8.19 2.01 33.72
C GLY A 234 -7.45 2.53 32.50
N ALA A 235 -7.55 1.89 31.32
CA ALA A 235 -6.90 2.39 30.11
C ALA A 235 -7.45 3.76 29.71
N ASP A 236 -6.58 4.75 29.59
CA ASP A 236 -6.89 6.13 29.18
C ASP A 236 -6.40 6.45 27.74
N ILE A 237 -5.49 5.65 27.19
CA ILE A 237 -5.07 5.73 25.79
C ILE A 237 -5.08 4.33 25.17
N ILE A 238 -5.68 4.19 23.97
CA ILE A 238 -5.73 2.93 23.25
C ILE A 238 -5.08 3.12 21.85
N PHE A 239 -4.15 2.24 21.50
CA PHE A 239 -3.66 2.09 20.16
C PHE A 239 -4.56 1.10 19.38
N SER A 240 -5.08 1.56 18.24
CA SER A 240 -5.98 0.79 17.40
C SER A 240 -5.30 0.26 16.14
N ALA A 241 -5.26 -1.06 16.00
CA ALA A 241 -4.82 -1.80 14.82
C ALA A 241 -5.96 -2.70 14.28
N THR A 242 -7.15 -2.09 14.02
CA THR A 242 -8.40 -2.84 13.75
C THR A 242 -9.15 -2.36 12.51
N ASP A 243 -8.49 -1.67 11.59
CA ASP A 243 -9.10 -1.13 10.37
C ASP A 243 -10.45 -0.42 10.63
N GLN A 244 -11.52 -0.84 9.93
CA GLN A 244 -12.85 -0.21 10.04
C GLN A 244 -13.46 -0.36 11.44
N ALA A 245 -13.15 -1.44 12.17
CA ALA A 245 -13.65 -1.65 13.53
C ALA A 245 -13.17 -0.57 14.53
N THR A 246 -12.13 0.21 14.19
CA THR A 246 -11.65 1.37 14.95
C THR A 246 -12.76 2.36 15.32
N GLN A 247 -13.84 2.43 14.52
CA GLN A 247 -14.98 3.29 14.81
C GLN A 247 -15.65 2.98 16.16
N GLY A 248 -15.65 1.71 16.57
CA GLY A 248 -16.12 1.30 17.89
C GLY A 248 -15.22 1.79 19.02
N ILE A 249 -13.91 1.82 18.80
CA ILE A 249 -12.93 2.34 19.76
C ILE A 249 -13.13 3.86 19.93
N PHE A 250 -13.26 4.60 18.82
CA PHE A 250 -13.51 6.04 18.84
C PHE A 250 -14.78 6.39 19.61
N ALA A 251 -15.88 5.65 19.36
CA ALA A 251 -17.14 5.88 20.02
C ALA A 251 -17.02 5.74 21.54
N VAL A 252 -16.42 4.65 22.02
CA VAL A 252 -16.30 4.35 23.44
C VAL A 252 -15.32 5.28 24.15
N MET A 253 -14.16 5.57 23.56
CA MET A 253 -13.17 6.47 24.16
C MET A 253 -13.69 7.91 24.20
N GLY A 254 -14.46 8.33 23.18
CA GLY A 254 -15.07 9.67 23.13
C GLY A 254 -16.17 9.93 24.17
N GLU A 255 -16.70 8.91 24.84
CA GLU A 255 -17.69 9.08 25.92
C GLU A 255 -17.08 9.70 27.19
N THR A 256 -15.78 9.57 27.36
CA THR A 256 -15.07 10.04 28.56
C THR A 256 -14.03 11.09 28.17
N PRO A 257 -14.13 12.33 28.66
CA PRO A 257 -13.10 13.34 28.46
C PRO A 257 -11.73 12.82 28.92
N GLU A 258 -10.68 13.23 28.21
CA GLU A 258 -9.29 12.85 28.50
C GLU A 258 -8.96 11.36 28.27
N ASN A 259 -9.85 10.64 27.58
CA ASN A 259 -9.54 9.33 26.98
C ASN A 259 -9.25 9.50 25.50
N TYR A 260 -8.19 8.84 25.02
CA TYR A 260 -7.67 9.09 23.68
C TYR A 260 -7.37 7.80 22.90
N VAL A 261 -7.23 7.96 21.60
CA VAL A 261 -6.85 6.88 20.69
C VAL A 261 -5.65 7.33 19.86
N MET A 262 -4.73 6.41 19.62
CA MET A 262 -3.72 6.49 18.58
C MET A 262 -4.11 5.50 17.49
N ALA A 263 -4.14 5.97 16.26
CA ALA A 263 -4.61 5.20 15.10
C ALA A 263 -3.46 4.95 14.12
N GLN A 264 -3.76 4.33 12.97
CA GLN A 264 -2.75 4.03 11.97
C GLN A 264 -3.29 3.99 10.54
N TYR A 265 -2.37 3.87 9.59
CA TYR A 265 -2.48 3.75 8.14
C TYR A 265 -2.85 5.04 7.42
N LEU A 266 -3.89 5.73 7.86
CA LEU A 266 -4.34 7.03 7.38
C LEU A 266 -4.49 7.99 8.55
N ASP A 267 -4.40 9.30 8.29
CA ASP A 267 -4.74 10.31 9.29
C ASP A 267 -6.24 10.25 9.62
N LYS A 268 -6.55 9.79 10.83
CA LYS A 268 -7.92 9.64 11.34
C LYS A 268 -8.37 10.78 12.24
N SER A 269 -7.57 11.84 12.38
CA SER A 269 -7.89 13.00 13.22
C SER A 269 -9.23 13.64 12.87
N SER A 270 -9.59 13.69 11.58
CA SER A 270 -10.88 14.22 11.11
C SER A 270 -12.08 13.34 11.45
N GLN A 271 -11.87 12.03 11.71
CA GLN A 271 -12.95 11.09 12.03
C GLN A 271 -13.40 11.20 13.50
N ALA A 272 -12.46 11.51 14.41
CA ALA A 272 -12.73 11.71 15.82
C ALA A 272 -11.79 12.79 16.39
N PRO A 273 -12.02 14.08 16.07
CA PRO A 273 -11.07 15.16 16.32
C PRO A 273 -10.76 15.41 17.80
N ASP A 274 -11.68 15.07 18.69
CA ASP A 274 -11.52 15.24 20.15
C ASP A 274 -10.93 13.98 20.83
N VAL A 275 -10.65 12.91 20.05
CA VAL A 275 -10.27 11.59 20.59
C VAL A 275 -8.92 11.13 20.03
N VAL A 276 -8.70 11.29 18.72
CA VAL A 276 -7.48 10.81 18.06
C VAL A 276 -6.33 11.76 18.31
N LEU A 277 -5.31 11.33 19.07
CA LEU A 277 -4.09 12.11 19.33
C LEU A 277 -3.21 12.18 18.09
N LEU A 278 -2.99 11.05 17.46
CA LEU A 278 -2.16 10.91 16.25
C LEU A 278 -2.55 9.67 15.46
N SER A 279 -2.04 9.60 14.24
CA SER A 279 -2.06 8.39 13.42
C SER A 279 -0.66 8.05 12.91
N VAL A 280 -0.26 6.78 12.99
CA VAL A 280 0.99 6.28 12.42
C VAL A 280 0.78 6.01 10.94
N LEU A 281 1.55 6.68 10.08
CA LEU A 281 1.48 6.55 8.62
C LEU A 281 2.68 5.74 8.14
N PHE A 282 2.41 4.69 7.38
CA PHE A 282 3.45 3.74 6.93
C PHE A 282 3.87 3.93 5.47
N GLY A 283 3.46 5.02 4.83
CA GLY A 283 3.81 5.30 3.44
C GLY A 283 3.24 4.30 2.43
N LEU A 284 2.13 3.64 2.75
CA LEU A 284 1.56 2.56 1.93
C LEU A 284 1.19 3.02 0.52
N GLY A 285 0.63 4.22 0.41
CA GLY A 285 0.28 4.83 -0.87
C GLY A 285 1.52 5.14 -1.70
N GLU A 286 2.55 5.69 -1.09
CA GLU A 286 3.83 6.03 -1.69
C GLU A 286 4.58 4.76 -2.17
N ILE A 287 4.51 3.69 -1.39
CA ILE A 287 5.05 2.38 -1.78
C ILE A 287 4.40 1.91 -3.09
N CYS A 288 3.07 1.87 -3.12
CA CYS A 288 2.34 1.44 -4.31
C CYS A 288 2.60 2.37 -5.50
N ALA A 289 2.64 3.69 -5.28
CA ALA A 289 2.97 4.67 -6.30
C ALA A 289 4.37 4.41 -6.90
N SER A 290 5.36 4.10 -6.06
CA SER A 290 6.72 3.82 -6.52
C SER A 290 6.80 2.58 -7.43
N PHE A 291 6.00 1.54 -7.17
CA PHE A 291 5.89 0.38 -8.06
C PHE A 291 5.33 0.77 -9.43
N VAL A 292 4.25 1.56 -9.45
CA VAL A 292 3.62 2.06 -10.69
C VAL A 292 4.60 2.90 -11.50
N GLU A 293 5.26 3.86 -10.87
CA GLU A 293 6.21 4.76 -11.53
C GLU A 293 7.39 4.00 -12.15
N GLN A 294 7.96 3.04 -11.43
CA GLN A 294 9.09 2.25 -11.91
C GLN A 294 8.68 1.30 -13.04
N ALA A 295 7.50 0.68 -12.95
CA ALA A 295 6.98 -0.17 -14.03
C ALA A 295 6.72 0.64 -15.30
N ALA A 296 6.10 1.83 -15.19
CA ALA A 296 5.78 2.68 -16.32
C ALA A 296 7.01 3.32 -16.98
N SER A 297 8.00 3.73 -16.18
CA SER A 297 9.22 4.36 -16.70
C SER A 297 10.26 3.37 -17.22
N GLY A 298 10.06 2.07 -17.02
CA GLY A 298 11.05 1.03 -17.38
C GLY A 298 12.30 1.04 -16.49
N THR A 299 12.21 1.65 -15.31
CA THR A 299 13.30 1.71 -14.32
C THR A 299 13.17 0.63 -13.23
N TRP A 300 12.35 -0.38 -13.47
CA TRP A 300 12.12 -1.47 -12.54
C TRP A 300 13.42 -2.19 -12.18
N THR A 301 13.69 -2.31 -10.90
CA THR A 301 14.83 -3.06 -10.37
C THR A 301 14.33 -4.10 -9.38
N ALA A 302 14.81 -5.34 -9.55
CA ALA A 302 14.53 -6.42 -8.61
C ALA A 302 15.26 -6.14 -7.29
N ASP A 303 14.52 -5.71 -6.28
CA ASP A 303 15.05 -5.46 -4.94
C ASP A 303 14.01 -5.68 -3.85
N SER A 304 14.49 -5.82 -2.62
CA SER A 304 13.66 -5.93 -1.42
C SER A 304 14.23 -5.01 -0.35
N LYS A 305 13.39 -4.09 0.16
CA LYS A 305 13.83 -3.06 1.11
C LYS A 305 12.89 -2.94 2.28
N THR A 306 13.45 -2.71 3.46
CA THR A 306 12.76 -2.16 4.62
C THR A 306 12.70 -0.64 4.51
N LEU A 307 11.59 -0.05 4.92
CA LEU A 307 11.34 1.39 4.91
C LEU A 307 11.07 1.86 6.33
N THR A 308 11.88 2.79 6.80
CA THR A 308 11.86 3.37 8.14
C THR A 308 11.48 4.85 8.12
N PHE A 309 11.67 5.56 9.20
CA PHE A 309 11.51 7.02 9.24
C PHE A 309 12.42 7.69 8.19
N GLY A 310 11.83 8.62 7.41
CA GLY A 310 12.48 9.21 6.25
C GLY A 310 12.21 8.52 4.91
N ASP A 311 11.72 7.27 4.94
CA ASP A 311 11.34 6.48 3.75
C ASP A 311 9.82 6.35 3.58
N GLY A 312 9.02 7.25 4.21
CA GLY A 312 7.55 7.23 4.16
C GLY A 312 6.87 6.92 5.50
N LEU A 313 7.60 6.36 6.48
CA LEU A 313 7.09 6.23 7.85
C LEU A 313 7.06 7.61 8.52
N SER A 314 5.91 7.99 9.12
CA SER A 314 5.72 9.28 9.77
C SER A 314 4.56 9.24 10.77
N LEU A 315 4.45 10.28 11.61
CA LEU A 315 3.32 10.47 12.52
C LEU A 315 2.48 11.68 12.07
N ALA A 316 1.19 11.48 11.86
CA ALA A 316 0.22 12.55 11.67
C ALA A 316 -0.32 12.98 13.03
N ILE A 317 0.19 14.07 13.56
CA ILE A 317 -0.22 14.63 14.85
C ILE A 317 -1.52 15.42 14.68
N ASN A 318 -2.53 15.16 15.53
CA ASN A 318 -3.75 15.95 15.54
C ASN A 318 -3.49 17.35 16.12
N PRO A 319 -3.59 18.41 15.31
CA PRO A 319 -3.26 19.76 15.77
C PRO A 319 -4.21 20.29 16.86
N GLN A 320 -5.41 19.72 17.00
CA GLN A 320 -6.36 20.12 18.05
C GLN A 320 -5.98 19.54 19.42
N LEU A 321 -5.25 18.43 19.45
CA LEU A 321 -4.85 17.73 20.66
C LEU A 321 -3.34 17.76 20.93
N GLU A 322 -2.58 18.54 20.17
CA GLU A 322 -1.13 18.71 20.34
C GLU A 322 -0.76 19.12 21.77
N SER A 323 -1.56 20.03 22.37
CA SER A 323 -1.36 20.48 23.74
C SER A 323 -1.57 19.39 24.80
N VAL A 324 -2.29 18.31 24.50
CA VAL A 324 -2.49 17.16 25.38
C VAL A 324 -1.21 16.35 25.50
N MET A 325 -0.51 16.16 24.39
CA MET A 325 0.76 15.43 24.33
C MET A 325 1.92 16.30 24.88
N GLY A 326 1.88 17.60 24.62
CA GLY A 326 2.88 18.57 25.05
C GLY A 326 4.04 18.72 24.06
N ALA A 327 4.46 19.97 23.85
CA ALA A 327 5.50 20.30 22.86
C ALA A 327 6.85 19.63 23.15
N ASP A 328 7.21 19.49 24.43
CA ASP A 328 8.47 18.83 24.81
C ASP A 328 8.46 17.34 24.47
N VAL A 329 7.34 16.65 24.70
CA VAL A 329 7.17 15.22 24.33
C VAL A 329 7.22 15.01 22.84
N LEU A 330 6.60 15.90 22.06
CA LEU A 330 6.65 15.83 20.60
C LEU A 330 8.06 16.12 20.06
N ALA A 331 8.81 17.02 20.70
CA ALA A 331 10.21 17.24 20.34
C ALA A 331 11.09 16.02 20.67
N GLU A 332 10.91 15.40 21.85
CA GLU A 332 11.59 14.15 22.21
C GLU A 332 11.24 13.01 21.23
N ALA A 333 9.97 12.91 20.80
CA ALA A 333 9.54 11.94 19.80
C ALA A 333 10.23 12.15 18.42
N ALA A 334 10.33 13.40 17.98
CA ALA A 334 11.05 13.73 16.74
C ALA A 334 12.55 13.38 16.81
N GLU A 335 13.18 13.52 17.99
CA GLU A 335 14.55 13.05 18.20
C GLU A 335 14.66 11.52 18.13
N LEU A 336 13.64 10.79 18.63
CA LEU A 336 13.59 9.32 18.51
C LEU A 336 13.43 8.88 17.05
N GLU A 337 12.54 9.52 16.30
CA GLU A 337 12.40 9.27 14.86
C GLU A 337 13.75 9.42 14.14
N GLN A 338 14.49 10.48 14.43
CA GLN A 338 15.81 10.69 13.84
C GLN A 338 16.81 9.61 14.25
N LYS A 339 16.84 9.21 15.53
CA LYS A 339 17.73 8.14 16.03
C LYS A 339 17.40 6.77 15.43
N ILE A 340 16.12 6.51 15.15
CA ILE A 340 15.69 5.30 14.45
C ILE A 340 16.14 5.37 12.99
N ALA A 341 15.87 6.48 12.30
CA ALA A 341 16.23 6.68 10.90
C ALA A 341 17.75 6.54 10.65
N ASP A 342 18.60 7.03 11.54
CA ASP A 342 20.05 6.94 11.42
C ASP A 342 20.65 5.66 12.05
N GLY A 343 19.81 4.80 12.66
CA GLY A 343 20.17 3.51 13.23
C GLY A 343 20.93 3.58 14.56
N THR A 344 20.95 4.75 15.23
CA THR A 344 21.54 4.91 16.57
C THR A 344 20.65 4.35 17.66
N LEU A 345 19.33 4.32 17.43
CA LEU A 345 18.36 3.57 18.24
C LEU A 345 17.79 2.45 17.37
N LYS A 346 17.85 1.21 17.88
CA LYS A 346 17.37 0.04 17.16
C LYS A 346 16.19 -0.58 17.87
N VAL A 347 15.01 -0.40 17.31
CA VAL A 347 13.82 -1.14 17.76
C VAL A 347 13.94 -2.58 17.27
N PRO A 348 13.76 -3.60 18.12
CA PRO A 348 13.82 -5.00 17.71
C PRO A 348 12.84 -5.30 16.57
N GLY A 349 13.22 -6.24 15.70
CA GLY A 349 12.44 -6.58 14.51
C GLY A 349 11.29 -7.55 14.77
N LEU A 350 10.69 -7.97 13.67
CA LEU A 350 9.56 -8.90 13.64
C LEU A 350 9.85 -10.25 14.31
N ASP A 351 11.10 -10.70 14.26
CA ASP A 351 11.59 -11.94 14.91
C ASP A 351 11.50 -11.89 16.44
N VAL A 352 11.49 -10.69 17.03
CA VAL A 352 11.31 -10.45 18.46
C VAL A 352 9.89 -9.99 18.75
N LEU A 353 9.43 -8.90 18.10
CA LEU A 353 8.16 -8.25 18.41
C LEU A 353 6.93 -8.94 17.77
N GLY A 354 7.13 -9.93 16.91
CA GLY A 354 6.04 -10.70 16.29
C GLY A 354 5.36 -11.71 17.22
N VAL A 355 5.66 -11.70 18.54
CA VAL A 355 5.10 -12.61 19.53
C VAL A 355 4.34 -11.80 20.60
N PRO A 356 3.08 -12.14 20.92
CA PRO A 356 2.31 -11.44 21.94
C PRO A 356 3.03 -11.39 23.31
N GLY A 357 3.11 -10.20 23.90
CA GLY A 357 3.78 -9.97 25.18
C GLY A 357 5.29 -9.69 25.08
N SER A 358 5.90 -9.86 23.91
CA SER A 358 7.35 -9.70 23.75
C SER A 358 7.83 -8.26 24.01
N GLY A 359 7.00 -7.26 23.76
CA GLY A 359 7.29 -5.86 24.11
C GLY A 359 7.52 -5.63 25.61
N ASP A 360 6.98 -6.50 26.48
CA ASP A 360 7.22 -6.44 27.92
C ASP A 360 8.52 -7.14 28.33
N GLU A 361 9.04 -8.05 27.50
CA GLU A 361 10.24 -8.84 27.78
C GLU A 361 11.53 -8.13 27.33
N VAL A 362 11.44 -7.24 26.34
CA VAL A 362 12.59 -6.46 25.88
C VAL A 362 12.96 -5.41 26.95
N ASP A 363 14.23 -5.39 27.37
CA ASP A 363 14.75 -4.33 28.24
C ASP A 363 14.88 -3.02 27.44
N PRO A 364 14.08 -1.96 27.75
CA PRO A 364 14.18 -0.69 27.04
C PRO A 364 15.58 -0.07 27.09
N ALA A 365 16.37 -0.32 28.13
CA ALA A 365 17.75 0.20 28.25
C ALA A 365 18.72 -0.44 27.25
N SER A 366 18.33 -1.54 26.59
CA SER A 366 19.14 -2.22 25.60
C SER A 366 19.04 -1.62 24.18
N LEU A 367 18.16 -0.64 23.96
CA LEU A 367 17.88 -0.12 22.62
C LEU A 367 18.89 0.89 22.09
N GLY A 368 19.78 1.41 22.90
CA GLY A 368 20.86 2.32 22.49
C GLY A 368 21.07 3.47 23.44
#